data_59da497f751d6e2c3ceb24e6f3fa6426
#
_entry.id   59da497f751d6e2c3ceb24e6f3fa6426
#
_cell.length_a   1.000
_cell.length_b   1.000
_cell.length_c   1.000
_cell.angle_alpha   90.00
_cell.angle_beta   90.00
_cell.angle_gamma   90.00
#
_symmetry.space_group_name_H-M   'P 1'
#
loop_
_entity.id
_entity.type
_entity.pdbx_description
1 polymer ?
#
loop_
_entity_poly.entity_id
_entity_poly.type
_entity_poly.pdbx_seq_one_letter_code
_entity_poly.pdbx_strand_id
1 'polypeptide(L)'
;MKKVVICFLFLVEIIFVSAQVPPNYRFVKTWRIIDRFGVVDSIPVDTVPLNYQISNPIDRFSIANSYNGNLGSPIQSKLYFDRPASSDFIFTNAYYPYLLNINHATFYNTKTPLSNLDYNTGGSQYRDEDHVKFLFTANIKKNFNIGTTLDYTYAPGEYSNQATQRFSGSLFGSYQGKHYSATALFATNDLSNYENGGIVKSTDITFPIAGVLTIDIPTNITGYSNFKQNQIFYNQQYSIGFEKQIKTSKDSVKTEYVPVTRFAHTLKYDDVRKRYFEEQVVSTPFYVNTYLPFSFTNDSSAIQTLSNTFSVSMAEEFNKWMKFGLTAFIENEIQKYTFNKDSLVNNMFQSTTKVGGILSKQHGQRFTYKVLGELSFLGYKAGDFKLEGNVGGFFKLWKDTISLTANGFVRSDKPSYFLQQYQSNHFRWENDFASVYRTHLGGTFSIPTRSFSLNVSVENITQYIYFDTDALPAQFSGNIQVFAANLKQDFHVGKFALENNVVYQLSSHPGILPLPDFTLYHNLYYNDLWFKVLTIQLGVNLRYHTAYYAPTYMPATGQFYNQTTTKIGNYPALNAYINFHLKRTRFFVEYYHVNNLFMNGAYFSMPNYPIDPAIVKLGVSWNFYD
;
A
#
# COMPACT_ATOMS: atom_id res chain seq x y z
N MET A 1 -28.45 18.79 0.08
CA MET A 1 -29.78 18.30 -0.32
C MET A 1 -29.85 17.80 -1.78
N LYS A 2 -29.34 18.50 -2.80
CA LYS A 2 -29.39 18.00 -4.20
C LYS A 2 -28.61 16.70 -4.42
N LYS A 3 -27.44 16.51 -3.80
CA LYS A 3 -26.62 15.28 -3.92
C LYS A 3 -27.29 14.07 -3.23
N VAL A 4 -27.94 14.26 -2.09
CA VAL A 4 -28.69 13.20 -1.39
C VAL A 4 -29.92 12.76 -2.21
N VAL A 5 -30.57 13.70 -2.90
CA VAL A 5 -31.71 13.41 -3.78
C VAL A 5 -31.26 12.61 -5.01
N ILE A 6 -30.07 12.86 -5.57
CA ILE A 6 -29.52 12.08 -6.68
C ILE A 6 -29.18 10.66 -6.25
N CYS A 7 -28.57 10.46 -5.08
CA CYS A 7 -28.36 9.11 -4.51
C CYS A 7 -29.69 8.39 -4.23
N PHE A 8 -30.73 9.11 -3.77
CA PHE A 8 -32.04 8.53 -3.52
C PHE A 8 -32.80 8.20 -4.83
N LEU A 9 -32.63 9.01 -5.87
CA LEU A 9 -33.17 8.73 -7.20
C LEU A 9 -32.52 7.51 -7.86
N PHE A 10 -31.19 7.35 -7.70
CA PHE A 10 -30.49 6.13 -8.11
C PHE A 10 -30.95 4.90 -7.31
N LEU A 11 -31.24 5.05 -6.03
CA LEU A 11 -31.82 3.99 -5.21
C LEU A 11 -33.23 3.57 -5.65
N VAL A 12 -34.05 4.52 -6.10
CA VAL A 12 -35.41 4.25 -6.56
C VAL A 12 -35.43 3.58 -7.95
N GLU A 13 -34.54 3.93 -8.86
CA GLU A 13 -34.40 3.23 -10.15
C GLU A 13 -33.89 1.79 -10.00
N ILE A 14 -33.06 1.48 -8.98
CA ILE A 14 -32.56 0.13 -8.70
C ILE A 14 -33.70 -0.83 -8.25
N ILE A 15 -34.79 -0.32 -7.69
CA ILE A 15 -35.94 -1.13 -7.24
C ILE A 15 -36.70 -1.77 -8.41
N PHE A 16 -36.62 -1.20 -9.62
CA PHE A 16 -37.30 -1.72 -10.80
C PHE A 16 -36.48 -2.63 -11.70
N VAL A 17 -35.18 -2.87 -11.36
CA VAL A 17 -34.38 -3.84 -12.10
C VAL A 17 -34.77 -5.26 -11.69
N SER A 18 -35.36 -5.99 -12.64
CA SER A 18 -35.83 -7.37 -12.45
C SER A 18 -34.76 -8.27 -11.80
N ALA A 19 -35.21 -9.22 -10.98
CA ALA A 19 -34.39 -10.16 -10.24
C ALA A 19 -33.47 -10.98 -11.17
N GLN A 20 -32.25 -10.50 -11.42
CA GLN A 20 -31.25 -11.26 -12.15
C GLN A 20 -30.50 -12.20 -11.21
N VAL A 21 -30.18 -13.39 -11.70
CA VAL A 21 -29.43 -14.43 -11.01
C VAL A 21 -28.10 -13.87 -10.48
N PRO A 22 -27.64 -14.22 -9.25
CA PRO A 22 -26.35 -13.75 -8.76
C PRO A 22 -25.25 -14.16 -9.74
N PRO A 23 -24.28 -13.27 -9.95
CA PRO A 23 -23.26 -13.45 -10.97
C PRO A 23 -22.39 -14.67 -10.68
N ASN A 24 -22.18 -15.43 -11.71
CA ASN A 24 -21.35 -16.60 -11.64
C ASN A 24 -19.87 -16.21 -11.86
N TYR A 25 -19.19 -15.72 -10.80
CA TYR A 25 -17.76 -15.36 -10.83
C TYR A 25 -16.83 -16.52 -11.25
N ARG A 26 -17.35 -17.73 -11.48
CA ARG A 26 -16.60 -18.88 -12.06
C ARG A 26 -15.96 -18.56 -13.41
N PHE A 27 -16.35 -17.44 -14.04
CA PHE A 27 -15.87 -17.05 -15.36
C PHE A 27 -14.81 -15.94 -15.34
N VAL A 28 -14.44 -15.41 -14.16
CA VAL A 28 -13.39 -14.41 -14.00
C VAL A 28 -12.24 -15.02 -13.21
N LYS A 29 -11.04 -14.96 -13.77
CA LYS A 29 -9.80 -15.29 -13.07
C LYS A 29 -9.00 -14.02 -12.89
N THR A 30 -8.46 -13.83 -11.70
CA THR A 30 -7.64 -12.66 -11.35
C THR A 30 -6.33 -13.09 -10.74
N TRP A 31 -5.28 -12.34 -11.03
CA TRP A 31 -3.95 -12.58 -10.48
C TRP A 31 -3.16 -11.30 -10.37
N ARG A 32 -2.08 -11.34 -9.57
CA ARG A 32 -1.02 -10.33 -9.50
C ARG A 32 0.31 -10.93 -9.91
N ILE A 33 1.21 -10.08 -10.36
CA ILE A 33 2.61 -10.45 -10.53
C ILE A 33 3.31 -10.12 -9.21
N ILE A 34 3.90 -11.14 -8.58
CA ILE A 34 4.48 -11.03 -7.23
C ILE A 34 5.99 -10.83 -7.24
N ASP A 35 6.63 -10.93 -8.41
CA ASP A 35 8.06 -10.73 -8.54
C ASP A 35 8.46 -10.28 -9.96
N ARG A 36 9.73 -9.91 -10.11
CA ARG A 36 10.33 -9.50 -11.39
C ARG A 36 10.50 -10.62 -12.41
N PHE A 37 10.19 -11.85 -12.07
CA PHE A 37 10.28 -13.01 -12.98
C PHE A 37 8.94 -13.33 -13.65
N GLY A 38 7.91 -12.56 -13.34
CA GLY A 38 6.56 -12.76 -13.85
C GLY A 38 5.83 -13.95 -13.21
N VAL A 39 6.22 -14.32 -11.99
CA VAL A 39 5.47 -15.30 -11.20
C VAL A 39 4.14 -14.70 -10.81
N VAL A 40 3.07 -15.45 -11.08
CA VAL A 40 1.69 -15.01 -10.82
C VAL A 40 1.19 -15.61 -9.52
N ASP A 41 0.45 -14.82 -8.76
CA ASP A 41 -0.34 -15.25 -7.61
C ASP A 41 -1.82 -15.04 -7.90
N SER A 42 -2.62 -16.09 -7.76
CA SER A 42 -4.06 -16.04 -8.00
C SER A 42 -4.75 -15.39 -6.80
N ILE A 43 -5.47 -14.32 -7.06
CA ILE A 43 -6.26 -13.61 -6.05
C ILE A 43 -7.75 -13.79 -6.32
N PRO A 44 -8.62 -13.80 -5.28
CA PRO A 44 -10.05 -13.81 -5.49
C PRO A 44 -10.54 -12.49 -6.09
N VAL A 45 -11.61 -12.55 -6.89
CA VAL A 45 -12.32 -11.34 -7.31
C VAL A 45 -12.93 -10.68 -6.06
N ASP A 46 -12.86 -9.35 -5.98
CA ASP A 46 -13.47 -8.62 -4.84
C ASP A 46 -15.00 -8.69 -4.91
N THR A 47 -15.55 -9.58 -4.11
CA THR A 47 -17.00 -9.83 -3.98
C THR A 47 -17.46 -9.76 -2.54
N VAL A 48 -16.59 -9.32 -1.63
CA VAL A 48 -16.87 -9.32 -0.19
C VAL A 48 -18.01 -8.36 0.13
N PRO A 49 -19.11 -8.83 0.74
CA PRO A 49 -20.28 -8.00 1.03
C PRO A 49 -20.13 -7.15 2.29
N LEU A 50 -19.14 -7.47 3.15
CA LEU A 50 -18.95 -6.85 4.46
C LEU A 50 -17.77 -5.88 4.47
N ASN A 51 -17.76 -4.97 5.44
CA ASN A 51 -16.66 -4.02 5.69
C ASN A 51 -16.34 -3.09 4.51
N TYR A 52 -17.34 -2.78 3.67
CA TYR A 52 -17.13 -1.91 2.51
C TYR A 52 -16.82 -0.45 2.89
N GLN A 53 -17.21 0.03 4.06
CA GLN A 53 -16.81 1.34 4.61
C GLN A 53 -15.28 1.50 4.69
N ILE A 54 -14.52 0.41 4.84
CA ILE A 54 -13.05 0.41 4.81
C ILE A 54 -12.56 0.43 3.34
N SER A 55 -13.04 1.37 2.55
CA SER A 55 -12.72 1.45 1.12
C SER A 55 -11.55 2.37 0.81
N ASN A 56 -11.25 3.33 1.68
CA ASN A 56 -10.20 4.30 1.45
C ASN A 56 -8.78 3.69 1.63
N PRO A 57 -7.77 4.20 0.87
CA PRO A 57 -6.40 3.68 0.93
C PRO A 57 -5.73 3.79 2.30
N ILE A 58 -6.04 4.82 3.10
CA ILE A 58 -5.47 5.03 4.44
C ILE A 58 -5.88 3.88 5.37
N ASP A 59 -7.17 3.57 5.41
CA ASP A 59 -7.74 2.53 6.29
C ASP A 59 -7.34 1.12 5.88
N ARG A 60 -7.10 0.91 4.58
CA ARG A 60 -6.63 -0.37 4.04
C ARG A 60 -5.13 -0.60 4.24
N PHE A 61 -4.34 0.46 4.38
CA PHE A 61 -2.89 0.35 4.46
C PHE A 61 -2.45 -0.28 5.78
N SER A 62 -2.90 0.27 6.92
CA SER A 62 -2.60 -0.24 8.25
C SER A 62 -3.70 0.19 9.23
N ILE A 63 -3.84 -0.55 10.33
CA ILE A 63 -4.80 -0.21 11.39
C ILE A 63 -4.45 1.08 12.13
N ALA A 64 -3.22 1.57 12.02
CA ALA A 64 -2.80 2.86 12.58
C ALA A 64 -1.77 3.54 11.66
N ASN A 65 -2.08 4.77 11.26
CA ASN A 65 -1.27 5.56 10.34
C ASN A 65 -0.99 6.97 10.88
N SER A 66 0.20 7.49 10.56
CA SER A 66 0.51 8.93 10.61
C SER A 66 0.29 9.50 9.22
N TYR A 67 -0.51 10.57 9.10
CA TYR A 67 -0.82 11.24 7.83
C TYR A 67 -1.24 12.69 8.11
N ASN A 68 -1.30 13.52 7.09
CA ASN A 68 -1.56 14.95 7.27
C ASN A 68 -3.04 15.29 7.56
N GLY A 69 -3.86 14.30 7.94
CA GLY A 69 -5.28 14.49 8.31
C GLY A 69 -6.24 14.51 7.12
N ASN A 70 -5.80 14.34 5.88
CA ASN A 70 -6.64 14.38 4.69
C ASN A 70 -6.43 13.15 3.78
N LEU A 71 -7.45 12.71 3.05
CA LEU A 71 -7.38 11.60 2.11
C LEU A 71 -6.41 11.93 0.95
N GLY A 72 -5.45 11.04 0.68
CA GLY A 72 -4.44 11.24 -0.37
C GLY A 72 -3.18 11.96 0.10
N SER A 73 -3.12 12.43 1.35
CA SER A 73 -1.94 13.09 1.92
C SER A 73 -0.82 12.09 2.23
N PRO A 74 0.44 12.56 2.39
CA PRO A 74 1.58 11.74 2.82
C PRO A 74 1.27 10.89 4.04
N ILE A 75 1.68 9.62 4.02
CA ILE A 75 1.31 8.63 5.04
C ILE A 75 2.47 7.71 5.42
N GLN A 76 2.55 7.35 6.69
CA GLN A 76 3.45 6.32 7.21
C GLN A 76 2.70 5.42 8.22
N SER A 77 2.84 4.09 8.11
CA SER A 77 2.29 3.20 9.14
C SER A 77 2.98 3.41 10.49
N LYS A 78 2.20 3.42 11.59
CA LYS A 78 2.70 3.38 12.95
C LYS A 78 3.21 1.99 13.34
N LEU A 79 2.80 0.95 12.58
CA LEU A 79 3.29 -0.41 12.73
C LEU A 79 4.54 -0.61 11.87
N TYR A 80 5.63 -1.06 12.51
CA TYR A 80 6.92 -1.17 11.83
C TYR A 80 6.88 -2.14 10.65
N PHE A 81 6.30 -3.33 10.84
CA PHE A 81 6.27 -4.37 9.81
C PHE A 81 5.23 -4.13 8.69
N ASP A 82 4.35 -3.13 8.83
CA ASP A 82 3.46 -2.68 7.75
C ASP A 82 4.14 -1.63 6.85
N ARG A 83 5.31 -1.11 7.25
CA ARG A 83 6.05 -0.14 6.42
C ARG A 83 6.67 -0.83 5.21
N PRO A 84 6.53 -0.27 4.00
CA PRO A 84 7.18 -0.81 2.82
C PRO A 84 8.71 -0.69 2.95
N ALA A 85 9.43 -1.50 2.19
CA ALA A 85 10.87 -1.31 2.04
C ALA A 85 11.15 0.07 1.44
N SER A 86 12.21 0.74 1.91
CA SER A 86 12.60 2.05 1.40
C SER A 86 12.91 1.99 -0.10
N SER A 87 12.39 2.96 -0.84
CA SER A 87 12.64 3.15 -2.27
C SER A 87 13.99 3.85 -2.50
N ASP A 88 14.63 3.60 -3.65
CA ASP A 88 15.78 4.38 -4.11
C ASP A 88 15.42 5.87 -4.29
N PHE A 89 14.17 6.17 -4.66
CA PHE A 89 13.61 7.51 -4.61
C PHE A 89 12.84 7.68 -3.30
N ILE A 90 13.54 8.14 -2.25
CA ILE A 90 13.03 8.22 -0.87
C ILE A 90 11.67 8.93 -0.75
N PHE A 91 11.38 9.86 -1.64
CA PHE A 91 10.13 10.63 -1.67
C PHE A 91 8.89 9.80 -2.04
N THR A 92 9.10 8.59 -2.58
CA THR A 92 8.00 7.63 -2.90
C THR A 92 7.39 7.02 -1.64
N ASN A 93 8.18 6.91 -0.56
CA ASN A 93 7.79 6.14 0.64
C ASN A 93 6.49 6.66 1.27
N ALA A 94 6.32 7.99 1.31
CA ALA A 94 5.13 8.63 1.88
C ALA A 94 3.85 8.49 1.03
N TYR A 95 3.96 8.01 -0.20
CA TYR A 95 2.83 7.85 -1.13
C TYR A 95 2.54 6.41 -1.50
N TYR A 96 3.32 5.45 -0.97
CA TYR A 96 3.25 4.03 -1.33
C TYR A 96 1.83 3.44 -1.42
N PRO A 97 0.90 3.67 -0.47
CA PRO A 97 -0.43 3.07 -0.51
C PRO A 97 -1.34 3.59 -1.63
N TYR A 98 -0.97 4.72 -2.22
CA TYR A 98 -1.75 5.37 -3.28
C TYR A 98 -1.27 5.02 -4.69
N LEU A 99 -0.07 4.44 -4.82
CA LEU A 99 0.56 4.25 -6.12
C LEU A 99 -0.03 3.05 -6.86
N LEU A 100 -0.50 3.28 -8.06
CA LEU A 100 -0.83 2.25 -9.01
C LEU A 100 0.43 1.88 -9.80
N ASN A 101 0.98 0.70 -9.53
CA ASN A 101 2.17 0.17 -10.18
C ASN A 101 2.07 -1.36 -10.27
N ILE A 102 3.11 -2.02 -10.80
CA ILE A 102 3.09 -3.48 -11.01
C ILE A 102 2.84 -4.27 -9.71
N ASN A 103 3.28 -3.78 -8.55
CA ASN A 103 3.09 -4.46 -7.27
C ASN A 103 1.63 -4.45 -6.80
N HIS A 104 0.84 -3.46 -7.27
CA HIS A 104 -0.57 -3.29 -6.90
C HIS A 104 -1.52 -3.63 -8.07
N ALA A 105 -1.01 -3.78 -9.29
CA ALA A 105 -1.81 -4.08 -10.46
C ALA A 105 -2.44 -5.48 -10.39
N THR A 106 -3.69 -5.57 -10.81
CA THR A 106 -4.43 -6.83 -10.94
C THR A 106 -4.68 -7.11 -12.42
N PHE A 107 -4.41 -8.33 -12.85
CA PHE A 107 -4.66 -8.82 -14.20
C PHE A 107 -5.87 -9.75 -14.21
N TYR A 108 -6.52 -9.85 -15.36
CA TYR A 108 -7.79 -10.54 -15.50
C TYR A 108 -7.79 -11.51 -16.67
N ASN A 109 -8.64 -12.53 -16.58
CA ASN A 109 -9.09 -13.34 -17.71
C ASN A 109 -10.58 -13.57 -17.52
N THR A 110 -11.39 -13.05 -18.44
CA THR A 110 -12.84 -12.99 -18.33
C THR A 110 -13.51 -13.68 -19.51
N LYS A 111 -14.68 -14.28 -19.31
CA LYS A 111 -15.49 -14.80 -20.42
C LYS A 111 -16.40 -13.72 -21.01
N THR A 112 -16.86 -12.81 -20.19
CA THR A 112 -17.64 -11.63 -20.54
C THR A 112 -16.91 -10.38 -20.07
N PRO A 113 -17.10 -9.20 -20.69
CA PRO A 113 -16.55 -7.96 -20.19
C PRO A 113 -16.93 -7.72 -18.72
N LEU A 114 -16.00 -7.20 -17.94
CA LEU A 114 -16.19 -6.82 -16.55
C LEU A 114 -15.90 -5.34 -16.38
N SER A 115 -16.82 -4.61 -15.77
CA SER A 115 -16.57 -3.25 -15.29
C SER A 115 -16.98 -3.12 -13.84
N ASN A 116 -16.26 -2.27 -13.12
CA ASN A 116 -16.57 -1.88 -11.75
C ASN A 116 -16.46 -0.36 -11.64
N LEU A 117 -17.41 0.24 -10.95
CA LEU A 117 -17.39 1.67 -10.61
C LEU A 117 -17.58 1.79 -9.10
N ASP A 118 -16.59 2.40 -8.44
CA ASP A 118 -16.67 2.79 -7.03
C ASP A 118 -16.71 4.32 -6.95
N TYR A 119 -17.62 4.84 -6.15
CA TYR A 119 -17.71 6.26 -5.83
C TYR A 119 -17.90 6.42 -4.33
N ASN A 120 -17.03 7.20 -3.71
CA ASN A 120 -17.12 7.54 -2.30
C ASN A 120 -17.10 9.06 -2.17
N THR A 121 -17.88 9.59 -1.24
CA THR A 121 -17.92 11.02 -0.91
C THR A 121 -18.11 11.19 0.59
N GLY A 122 -17.70 12.33 1.12
CA GLY A 122 -17.84 12.64 2.54
C GLY A 122 -17.24 14.00 2.87
N GLY A 123 -17.37 14.44 4.11
CA GLY A 123 -16.83 15.72 4.56
C GLY A 123 -17.87 16.60 5.24
N SER A 124 -17.45 17.80 5.62
CA SER A 124 -18.33 18.84 6.16
C SER A 124 -19.05 19.60 5.03
N GLN A 125 -20.03 20.44 5.42
CA GLN A 125 -20.87 21.18 4.49
C GLN A 125 -20.09 22.11 3.57
N TYR A 126 -19.53 22.00 2.59
CA TYR A 126 -18.70 22.75 1.63
C TYR A 126 -17.29 22.16 1.43
N ARG A 127 -16.97 21.03 2.08
CA ARG A 127 -15.66 20.40 2.00
C ARG A 127 -15.76 18.91 1.72
N ASP A 128 -16.60 18.58 0.74
CA ASP A 128 -16.80 17.20 0.33
C ASP A 128 -15.51 16.64 -0.31
N GLU A 129 -15.03 15.52 0.21
CA GLU A 129 -14.06 14.68 -0.49
C GLU A 129 -14.79 13.81 -1.52
N ASP A 130 -14.18 13.63 -2.68
CA ASP A 130 -14.68 12.76 -3.74
C ASP A 130 -13.60 11.75 -4.15
N HIS A 131 -13.96 10.48 -4.20
CA HIS A 131 -13.11 9.40 -4.68
C HIS A 131 -13.86 8.55 -5.70
N VAL A 132 -13.36 8.50 -6.92
CA VAL A 132 -13.91 7.71 -8.03
C VAL A 132 -12.89 6.68 -8.47
N LYS A 133 -13.30 5.41 -8.53
CA LYS A 133 -12.48 4.35 -9.09
C LYS A 133 -13.25 3.60 -10.16
N PHE A 134 -12.61 3.36 -11.28
CA PHE A 134 -13.17 2.65 -12.42
C PHE A 134 -12.23 1.54 -12.88
N LEU A 135 -12.79 0.39 -13.19
CA LEU A 135 -12.13 -0.74 -13.83
C LEU A 135 -12.94 -1.16 -15.04
N PHE A 136 -12.27 -1.38 -16.15
CA PHE A 136 -12.82 -2.10 -17.29
C PHE A 136 -11.83 -3.15 -17.78
N THR A 137 -12.30 -4.37 -18.06
CA THR A 137 -11.46 -5.43 -18.65
C THR A 137 -12.29 -6.37 -19.51
N ALA A 138 -11.72 -6.80 -20.60
CA ALA A 138 -12.35 -7.73 -21.53
C ALA A 138 -11.33 -8.63 -22.23
N ASN A 139 -11.73 -9.85 -22.52
CA ASN A 139 -10.98 -10.73 -23.40
C ASN A 139 -11.34 -10.43 -24.86
N ILE A 140 -10.35 -10.00 -25.66
CA ILE A 140 -10.49 -9.85 -27.12
C ILE A 140 -10.51 -11.23 -27.78
N LYS A 141 -9.69 -12.15 -27.27
CA LYS A 141 -9.62 -13.57 -27.66
C LYS A 141 -9.51 -14.42 -26.39
N LYS A 142 -9.75 -15.72 -26.51
CA LYS A 142 -9.69 -16.67 -25.39
C LYS A 142 -8.42 -16.53 -24.53
N ASN A 143 -7.31 -16.14 -25.12
CA ASN A 143 -6.00 -16.08 -24.48
C ASN A 143 -5.48 -14.64 -24.34
N PHE A 144 -6.21 -13.62 -24.78
CA PHE A 144 -5.75 -12.24 -24.79
C PHE A 144 -6.77 -11.34 -24.11
N ASN A 145 -6.36 -10.79 -22.98
CA ASN A 145 -7.11 -9.85 -22.16
C ASN A 145 -6.47 -8.45 -22.23
N ILE A 146 -7.32 -7.44 -22.22
CA ILE A 146 -6.92 -6.03 -22.03
C ILE A 146 -7.82 -5.38 -20.98
N GLY A 147 -7.31 -4.33 -20.36
CA GLY A 147 -8.12 -3.56 -19.42
C GLY A 147 -7.49 -2.23 -19.07
N THR A 148 -8.26 -1.42 -18.35
CA THR A 148 -7.86 -0.13 -17.83
C THR A 148 -8.40 0.07 -16.43
N THR A 149 -7.65 0.80 -15.61
CA THR A 149 -8.12 1.31 -14.31
C THR A 149 -7.90 2.80 -14.24
N LEU A 150 -8.84 3.51 -13.60
CA LEU A 150 -8.74 4.91 -13.24
C LEU A 150 -9.08 5.04 -11.77
N ASP A 151 -8.34 5.86 -11.05
CA ASP A 151 -8.54 6.14 -9.62
C ASP A 151 -8.28 7.64 -9.41
N TYR A 152 -9.32 8.39 -9.11
CA TYR A 152 -9.26 9.83 -8.90
C TYR A 152 -9.79 10.18 -7.53
N THR A 153 -9.05 10.99 -6.81
CA THR A 153 -9.45 11.53 -5.50
C THR A 153 -9.24 13.04 -5.50
N TYR A 154 -10.24 13.76 -5.03
CA TYR A 154 -10.10 15.16 -4.62
C TYR A 154 -10.64 15.31 -3.21
N ALA A 155 -9.83 15.84 -2.32
CA ALA A 155 -10.20 16.08 -0.93
C ALA A 155 -9.72 17.48 -0.53
N PRO A 156 -10.63 18.45 -0.32
CA PRO A 156 -10.24 19.81 0.07
C PRO A 156 -9.64 19.90 1.47
N GLY A 157 -9.89 18.87 2.31
CA GLY A 157 -9.46 18.81 3.71
C GLY A 157 -10.27 19.74 4.61
N GLU A 158 -10.32 19.45 5.90
CA GLU A 158 -11.10 20.20 6.89
C GLU A 158 -10.36 21.45 7.40
N TYR A 159 -9.03 21.51 7.24
CA TYR A 159 -8.19 22.62 7.67
C TYR A 159 -7.69 23.47 6.51
N SER A 160 -7.22 24.69 6.80
CA SER A 160 -6.70 25.59 5.77
C SER A 160 -5.49 24.98 5.06
N ASN A 161 -5.40 25.22 3.74
CA ASN A 161 -4.31 24.80 2.88
C ASN A 161 -3.93 23.32 3.00
N GLN A 162 -4.94 22.43 2.95
CA GLN A 162 -4.78 20.99 3.16
C GLN A 162 -5.26 20.15 1.95
N ALA A 163 -5.71 20.79 0.86
CA ALA A 163 -6.31 20.08 -0.26
C ALA A 163 -5.34 19.09 -0.89
N THR A 164 -5.89 17.94 -1.29
CA THR A 164 -5.16 16.90 -2.04
C THR A 164 -5.90 16.60 -3.33
N GLN A 165 -5.13 16.31 -4.38
CA GLN A 165 -5.65 15.82 -5.65
C GLN A 165 -4.79 14.65 -6.10
N ARG A 166 -5.42 13.54 -6.42
CA ARG A 166 -4.75 12.34 -6.85
C ARG A 166 -5.39 11.78 -8.10
N PHE A 167 -4.59 11.53 -9.10
CA PHE A 167 -4.97 10.79 -10.30
C PHE A 167 -4.03 9.61 -10.48
N SER A 168 -4.59 8.40 -10.63
CA SER A 168 -3.85 7.19 -11.00
C SER A 168 -4.59 6.49 -12.13
N GLY A 169 -3.85 6.07 -13.15
CA GLY A 169 -4.43 5.38 -14.30
C GLY A 169 -3.53 4.26 -14.79
N SER A 170 -4.10 3.19 -15.32
CA SER A 170 -3.34 2.15 -15.99
C SER A 170 -4.02 1.61 -17.23
N LEU A 171 -3.17 1.17 -18.17
CA LEU A 171 -3.53 0.28 -19.27
C LEU A 171 -2.76 -1.02 -19.07
N PHE A 172 -3.44 -2.14 -19.13
CA PHE A 172 -2.81 -3.44 -18.95
C PHE A 172 -3.31 -4.45 -19.98
N GLY A 173 -2.46 -5.44 -20.24
CA GLY A 173 -2.82 -6.54 -21.10
C GLY A 173 -2.06 -7.81 -20.75
N SER A 174 -2.67 -8.95 -21.03
CA SER A 174 -2.03 -10.25 -20.84
C SER A 174 -2.40 -11.21 -21.96
N TYR A 175 -1.40 -11.93 -22.44
CA TYR A 175 -1.53 -13.04 -23.37
C TYR A 175 -1.11 -14.32 -22.68
N GLN A 176 -1.96 -15.36 -22.71
CA GLN A 176 -1.74 -16.66 -22.08
C GLN A 176 -1.82 -17.76 -23.15
N GLY A 177 -0.70 -18.03 -23.83
CA GLY A 177 -0.60 -19.11 -24.79
C GLY A 177 -0.08 -20.42 -24.18
N LYS A 178 0.05 -21.47 -25.00
CA LYS A 178 0.54 -22.79 -24.58
C LYS A 178 2.05 -22.77 -24.28
N HIS A 179 2.83 -22.14 -25.13
CA HIS A 179 4.29 -22.04 -25.02
C HIS A 179 4.76 -20.65 -24.64
N TYR A 180 4.01 -19.64 -25.02
CA TYR A 180 4.37 -18.24 -24.83
C TYR A 180 3.31 -17.52 -24.00
N SER A 181 3.75 -16.71 -23.05
CA SER A 181 2.90 -15.78 -22.32
C SER A 181 3.57 -14.42 -22.22
N ALA A 182 2.75 -13.39 -22.21
CA ALA A 182 3.25 -12.01 -22.04
C ALA A 182 2.27 -11.20 -21.19
N THR A 183 2.80 -10.28 -20.40
CA THR A 183 2.05 -9.34 -19.58
C THR A 183 2.65 -7.96 -19.72
N ALA A 184 1.81 -6.96 -19.97
CA ALA A 184 2.21 -5.57 -20.11
C ALA A 184 1.37 -4.68 -19.20
N LEU A 185 1.99 -3.65 -18.64
CA LEU A 185 1.36 -2.60 -17.86
C LEU A 185 1.99 -1.26 -18.20
N PHE A 186 1.16 -0.27 -18.45
CA PHE A 186 1.51 1.15 -18.34
C PHE A 186 0.71 1.72 -17.19
N ALA A 187 1.36 2.38 -16.25
CA ALA A 187 0.71 3.02 -15.11
C ALA A 187 1.24 4.45 -14.95
N THR A 188 0.35 5.37 -14.59
CA THR A 188 0.68 6.76 -14.28
C THR A 188 0.04 7.17 -12.98
N ASN A 189 0.76 7.94 -12.18
CA ASN A 189 0.31 8.52 -10.92
C ASN A 189 0.69 10.00 -10.90
N ASP A 190 -0.25 10.87 -10.52
CA ASP A 190 -0.05 12.29 -10.29
C ASP A 190 -0.74 12.67 -8.99
N LEU A 191 0.05 12.96 -7.96
CA LEU A 191 -0.42 13.26 -6.62
C LEU A 191 0.02 14.67 -6.24
N SER A 192 -0.93 15.53 -5.94
CA SER A 192 -0.72 16.90 -5.54
C SER A 192 -1.28 17.15 -4.15
N ASN A 193 -0.51 17.83 -3.32
CA ASN A 193 -0.92 18.21 -1.97
C ASN A 193 -0.62 19.69 -1.75
N TYR A 194 -1.59 20.40 -1.22
CA TYR A 194 -1.33 21.65 -0.54
C TYR A 194 -0.76 21.33 0.84
N GLU A 195 0.33 22.00 1.17
CA GLU A 195 1.11 21.76 2.38
C GLU A 195 0.92 22.91 3.36
N ASN A 196 0.33 22.61 4.52
CA ASN A 196 0.05 23.63 5.53
C ASN A 196 1.04 23.60 6.71
N GLY A 197 1.96 22.63 6.76
CA GLY A 197 2.92 22.49 7.88
C GLY A 197 2.26 22.15 9.22
N GLY A 198 0.99 21.75 9.23
CA GLY A 198 0.18 21.52 10.41
C GLY A 198 -0.38 22.81 11.03
N ILE A 199 -1.24 22.66 12.04
CA ILE A 199 -1.81 23.79 12.79
C ILE A 199 -0.77 24.42 13.72
N VAL A 200 -0.90 25.73 13.97
CA VAL A 200 0.05 26.48 14.81
C VAL A 200 -0.06 26.11 16.29
N LYS A 201 -1.28 25.92 16.80
CA LYS A 201 -1.53 25.65 18.22
C LYS A 201 -2.40 24.39 18.40
N SER A 202 -1.87 23.40 19.07
CA SER A 202 -2.63 22.18 19.41
C SER A 202 -3.83 22.44 20.31
N THR A 203 -3.82 23.56 21.06
CA THR A 203 -4.93 23.99 21.93
C THR A 203 -6.20 24.30 21.15
N ASP A 204 -6.10 24.70 19.88
CA ASP A 204 -7.26 24.98 19.03
C ASP A 204 -8.11 23.73 18.75
N ILE A 205 -7.49 22.54 18.90
CA ILE A 205 -8.16 21.24 18.81
C ILE A 205 -8.56 20.71 20.18
N THR A 206 -7.68 20.80 21.20
CA THR A 206 -7.94 20.22 22.52
C THR A 206 -8.94 21.04 23.35
N PHE A 207 -9.01 22.34 23.09
CA PHE A 207 -9.94 23.29 23.74
C PHE A 207 -10.56 24.21 22.68
N PRO A 208 -11.42 23.66 21.78
CA PRO A 208 -11.96 24.42 20.66
C PRO A 208 -12.79 25.61 21.13
N ILE A 209 -12.61 26.76 20.48
CA ILE A 209 -13.40 27.96 20.72
C ILE A 209 -14.73 27.82 19.97
N ALA A 210 -15.84 27.96 20.70
CA ALA A 210 -17.17 27.86 20.11
C ALA A 210 -17.36 28.85 18.95
N GLY A 211 -17.84 28.37 17.80
CA GLY A 211 -18.08 29.16 16.59
C GLY A 211 -16.89 29.36 15.67
N VAL A 212 -15.67 28.93 16.05
CA VAL A 212 -14.52 28.89 15.14
C VAL A 212 -14.61 27.62 14.29
N LEU A 213 -14.56 27.78 12.97
CA LEU A 213 -14.53 26.66 12.03
C LEU A 213 -13.10 26.11 11.92
N THR A 214 -12.97 24.81 11.63
CA THR A 214 -11.66 24.14 11.43
C THR A 214 -10.81 24.83 10.35
N ILE A 215 -11.45 25.36 9.32
CA ILE A 215 -10.79 26.11 8.24
C ILE A 215 -10.16 27.43 8.69
N ASP A 216 -10.67 28.02 9.76
CA ASP A 216 -10.17 29.30 10.29
C ASP A 216 -9.00 29.11 11.28
N ILE A 217 -8.66 27.85 11.60
CA ILE A 217 -7.53 27.52 12.48
C ILE A 217 -6.22 27.84 11.73
N PRO A 218 -5.32 28.66 12.32
CA PRO A 218 -4.07 29.05 11.68
C PRO A 218 -3.15 27.86 11.42
N THR A 219 -2.53 27.84 10.25
CA THR A 219 -1.54 26.85 9.82
C THR A 219 -0.17 27.48 9.60
N ASN A 220 0.89 26.65 9.57
CA ASN A 220 2.27 27.13 9.60
C ASN A 220 2.77 27.67 8.27
N ILE A 221 2.37 27.07 7.14
CA ILE A 221 2.85 27.44 5.79
C ILE A 221 1.74 27.37 4.76
N THR A 222 2.04 27.94 3.58
CA THR A 222 1.24 27.79 2.36
C THR A 222 2.16 27.28 1.26
N GLY A 223 2.30 25.96 1.17
CA GLY A 223 3.14 25.27 0.20
C GLY A 223 2.34 24.35 -0.70
N TYR A 224 3.03 23.75 -1.66
CA TYR A 224 2.47 22.80 -2.60
C TYR A 224 3.51 21.74 -2.95
N SER A 225 3.14 20.48 -2.85
CA SER A 225 3.94 19.33 -3.28
C SER A 225 3.26 18.59 -4.42
N ASN A 226 4.05 18.15 -5.40
CA ASN A 226 3.57 17.27 -6.45
C ASN A 226 4.52 16.08 -6.60
N PHE A 227 3.94 14.87 -6.65
CA PHE A 227 4.63 13.61 -6.89
C PHE A 227 4.05 12.99 -8.16
N LYS A 228 4.92 12.64 -9.13
CA LYS A 228 4.54 11.96 -10.36
C LYS A 228 5.34 10.68 -10.54
N GLN A 229 4.67 9.62 -10.98
CA GLN A 229 5.30 8.37 -11.38
C GLN A 229 4.67 7.85 -12.65
N ASN A 230 5.51 7.53 -13.64
CA ASN A 230 5.12 6.75 -14.81
C ASN A 230 5.90 5.45 -14.82
N GLN A 231 5.20 4.33 -15.01
CA GLN A 231 5.81 3.01 -15.04
C GLN A 231 5.38 2.26 -16.31
N ILE A 232 6.36 1.67 -16.97
CA ILE A 232 6.17 0.67 -18.02
C ILE A 232 6.71 -0.65 -17.49
N PHE A 233 5.91 -1.69 -17.55
CA PHE A 233 6.31 -3.05 -17.23
C PHE A 233 5.94 -3.98 -18.38
N TYR A 234 6.89 -4.79 -18.80
CA TYR A 234 6.68 -5.83 -19.79
C TYR A 234 7.41 -7.10 -19.37
N ASN A 235 6.67 -8.17 -19.21
CA ASN A 235 7.21 -9.50 -18.93
C ASN A 235 6.78 -10.45 -20.05
N GLN A 236 7.73 -11.19 -20.60
CA GLN A 236 7.48 -12.26 -21.55
C GLN A 236 8.15 -13.54 -21.12
N GLN A 237 7.49 -14.64 -21.39
CA GLN A 237 7.96 -15.97 -20.99
C GLN A 237 7.75 -16.95 -22.14
N TYR A 238 8.76 -17.79 -22.36
CA TYR A 238 8.69 -18.91 -23.29
C TYR A 238 8.96 -20.22 -22.55
N SER A 239 8.05 -21.18 -22.68
CA SER A 239 8.14 -22.48 -21.99
C SER A 239 8.43 -23.60 -22.98
N ILE A 240 9.44 -24.41 -22.65
CA ILE A 240 9.76 -25.66 -23.31
C ILE A 240 9.28 -26.81 -22.44
N GLY A 241 8.59 -27.78 -23.01
CA GLY A 241 8.04 -28.91 -22.27
C GLY A 241 7.46 -29.99 -23.20
N PHE A 242 6.64 -30.84 -22.67
CA PHE A 242 6.04 -31.96 -23.39
C PHE A 242 4.54 -32.08 -23.14
N GLU A 243 3.86 -32.81 -24.01
CA GLU A 243 2.43 -33.11 -23.85
C GLU A 243 2.25 -34.36 -23.03
N LYS A 244 1.43 -34.30 -21.99
CA LYS A 244 1.06 -35.43 -21.14
C LYS A 244 -0.42 -35.71 -21.28
N GLN A 245 -0.76 -36.96 -21.50
CA GLN A 245 -2.14 -37.40 -21.51
C GLN A 245 -2.62 -37.68 -20.09
N ILE A 246 -3.68 -36.98 -19.68
CA ILE A 246 -4.33 -37.17 -18.38
C ILE A 246 -5.71 -37.78 -18.60
N LYS A 247 -5.95 -38.94 -18.03
CA LYS A 247 -7.29 -39.55 -18.04
C LYS A 247 -8.21 -38.75 -17.11
N THR A 248 -9.24 -38.14 -17.67
CA THR A 248 -10.19 -37.29 -16.94
C THR A 248 -11.44 -38.06 -16.52
N SER A 249 -11.78 -39.12 -17.28
CA SER A 249 -12.82 -40.10 -16.96
C SER A 249 -12.52 -41.41 -17.65
N LYS A 250 -13.39 -42.44 -17.47
CA LYS A 250 -13.19 -43.79 -18.11
C LYS A 250 -13.00 -43.71 -19.63
N ASP A 251 -13.60 -42.71 -20.31
CA ASP A 251 -13.61 -42.59 -21.77
C ASP A 251 -13.07 -41.25 -22.31
N SER A 252 -12.48 -40.38 -21.46
CA SER A 252 -11.92 -39.11 -21.95
C SER A 252 -10.47 -38.92 -21.52
N VAL A 253 -9.61 -38.67 -22.51
CA VAL A 253 -8.20 -38.33 -22.33
C VAL A 253 -8.02 -36.85 -22.69
N LYS A 254 -7.52 -36.06 -21.76
CA LYS A 254 -7.16 -34.67 -22.01
C LYS A 254 -5.64 -34.58 -22.15
N THR A 255 -5.19 -33.96 -23.23
CA THR A 255 -3.77 -33.63 -23.39
C THR A 255 -3.47 -32.33 -22.68
N GLU A 256 -2.54 -32.34 -21.73
CA GLU A 256 -2.07 -31.16 -21.00
C GLU A 256 -0.60 -30.93 -21.27
N TYR A 257 -0.23 -29.68 -21.55
CA TYR A 257 1.15 -29.30 -21.74
C TYR A 257 1.84 -29.12 -20.38
N VAL A 258 2.93 -29.83 -20.16
CA VAL A 258 3.75 -29.75 -18.94
C VAL A 258 5.02 -28.97 -19.26
N PRO A 259 5.20 -27.74 -18.74
CA PRO A 259 6.43 -26.99 -18.91
C PRO A 259 7.57 -27.66 -18.13
N VAL A 260 8.74 -27.73 -18.72
CA VAL A 260 9.98 -28.23 -18.09
C VAL A 260 10.90 -27.07 -17.77
N THR A 261 11.16 -26.25 -18.80
CA THR A 261 12.05 -25.09 -18.69
C THR A 261 11.30 -23.85 -19.16
N ARG A 262 11.48 -22.75 -18.45
CA ARG A 262 10.90 -21.45 -18.78
C ARG A 262 12.01 -20.42 -18.87
N PHE A 263 12.05 -19.71 -19.98
CA PHE A 263 12.87 -18.51 -20.18
C PHE A 263 11.98 -17.30 -20.00
N ALA A 264 12.40 -16.35 -19.18
CA ALA A 264 11.65 -15.12 -18.97
C ALA A 264 12.56 -13.90 -19.15
N HIS A 265 11.97 -12.85 -19.71
CA HIS A 265 12.58 -11.52 -19.80
C HIS A 265 11.59 -10.51 -19.25
N THR A 266 12.06 -9.66 -18.35
CA THR A 266 11.29 -8.56 -17.78
C THR A 266 11.99 -7.24 -18.05
N LEU A 267 11.27 -6.32 -18.66
CA LEU A 267 11.65 -4.93 -18.82
C LEU A 267 10.78 -4.09 -17.89
N LYS A 268 11.41 -3.25 -17.06
CA LYS A 268 10.72 -2.29 -16.20
C LYS A 268 11.36 -0.93 -16.36
N TYR A 269 10.54 0.08 -16.65
CA TYR A 269 10.97 1.48 -16.68
C TYR A 269 10.10 2.29 -15.73
N ASP A 270 10.75 3.03 -14.85
CA ASP A 270 10.12 3.98 -13.92
C ASP A 270 10.68 5.39 -14.17
N ASP A 271 9.81 6.39 -14.31
CA ASP A 271 10.14 7.82 -14.27
C ASP A 271 9.38 8.45 -13.10
N VAL A 272 10.10 8.87 -12.07
CA VAL A 272 9.52 9.35 -10.81
C VAL A 272 10.08 10.74 -10.51
N ARG A 273 9.20 11.66 -10.12
CA ARG A 273 9.54 13.06 -9.83
C ARG A 273 8.82 13.55 -8.60
N LYS A 274 9.50 14.37 -7.82
CA LYS A 274 8.93 15.18 -6.75
C LYS A 274 9.24 16.65 -7.01
N ARG A 275 8.24 17.53 -6.77
CA ARG A 275 8.38 18.97 -6.76
C ARG A 275 7.84 19.51 -5.45
N TYR A 276 8.51 20.51 -4.88
CA TYR A 276 8.02 21.32 -3.77
C TYR A 276 8.04 22.79 -4.21
N PHE A 277 6.94 23.50 -3.95
CA PHE A 277 6.78 24.91 -4.31
C PHE A 277 6.18 25.69 -3.15
N GLU A 278 6.67 26.93 -2.93
CA GLU A 278 6.19 27.86 -1.93
C GLU A 278 6.28 29.29 -2.50
N GLU A 279 5.15 30.03 -2.50
CA GLU A 279 5.07 31.35 -3.14
C GLU A 279 5.64 32.48 -2.28
N GLN A 280 5.60 32.35 -0.95
CA GLN A 280 6.05 33.41 -0.03
C GLN A 280 6.84 32.84 1.13
N VAL A 281 7.96 33.49 1.44
CA VAL A 281 8.66 33.25 2.71
C VAL A 281 7.87 33.97 3.81
N VAL A 282 7.25 33.18 4.69
CA VAL A 282 6.45 33.70 5.83
C VAL A 282 7.35 34.48 6.79
N SER A 283 6.81 35.55 7.41
CA SER A 283 7.51 36.42 8.36
C SER A 283 8.03 35.69 9.62
N THR A 284 7.45 34.55 9.98
CA THR A 284 7.97 33.60 10.97
C THR A 284 8.41 32.36 10.25
N PRO A 285 9.71 32.14 10.03
CA PRO A 285 10.19 31.06 9.19
C PRO A 285 9.88 29.70 9.83
N PHE A 286 9.04 28.88 9.15
CA PHE A 286 8.84 27.48 9.47
C PHE A 286 10.12 26.66 9.25
N TYR A 287 10.89 27.04 8.21
CA TYR A 287 12.17 26.44 7.89
C TYR A 287 13.31 27.23 8.52
N VAL A 288 14.26 26.52 9.13
CA VAL A 288 15.44 27.12 9.77
C VAL A 288 16.36 27.79 8.75
N ASN A 289 16.48 27.19 7.55
CA ASN A 289 17.39 27.66 6.52
C ASN A 289 16.65 28.05 5.22
N THR A 290 17.18 29.07 4.54
CA THR A 290 16.80 29.44 3.17
C THR A 290 18.11 29.76 2.44
N TYR A 291 18.53 28.88 1.55
CA TYR A 291 19.85 28.96 0.91
C TYR A 291 19.86 29.75 -0.38
N LEU A 292 18.72 29.92 -1.03
CA LEU A 292 18.60 30.64 -2.29
C LEU A 292 17.88 31.98 -2.06
N PRO A 293 18.38 33.10 -2.61
CA PRO A 293 17.86 34.44 -2.34
C PRO A 293 16.60 34.79 -3.17
N PHE A 294 15.80 33.80 -3.55
CA PHE A 294 14.57 34.02 -4.29
C PHE A 294 13.39 34.29 -3.34
N SER A 295 12.39 35.01 -3.84
CA SER A 295 11.14 35.25 -3.11
C SER A 295 10.22 34.03 -3.05
N PHE A 296 10.56 32.93 -3.75
CA PHE A 296 9.81 31.71 -3.82
C PHE A 296 10.74 30.49 -3.77
N THR A 297 10.20 29.36 -3.34
CA THR A 297 10.87 28.05 -3.37
C THR A 297 10.31 27.21 -4.52
N ASN A 298 11.18 26.57 -5.31
CA ASN A 298 10.80 25.66 -6.38
C ASN A 298 11.84 24.54 -6.53
N ASP A 299 11.74 23.55 -5.67
CA ASP A 299 12.67 22.41 -5.62
C ASP A 299 12.13 21.22 -6.41
N SER A 300 12.99 20.59 -7.20
CA SER A 300 12.62 19.41 -8.00
C SER A 300 13.70 18.35 -7.92
N SER A 301 13.27 17.10 -7.79
CA SER A 301 14.11 15.92 -7.83
C SER A 301 13.43 14.83 -8.64
N ALA A 302 14.20 14.06 -9.40
CA ALA A 302 13.68 12.96 -10.20
C ALA A 302 14.65 11.78 -10.26
N ILE A 303 14.09 10.60 -10.54
CA ILE A 303 14.83 9.39 -10.88
C ILE A 303 14.17 8.72 -12.09
N GLN A 304 14.99 8.28 -13.04
CA GLN A 304 14.59 7.38 -14.10
C GLN A 304 15.33 6.06 -13.92
N THR A 305 14.59 4.97 -13.86
CA THR A 305 15.17 3.64 -13.65
C THR A 305 14.76 2.70 -14.77
N LEU A 306 15.72 2.09 -15.43
CA LEU A 306 15.53 1.03 -16.43
C LEU A 306 16.11 -0.26 -15.89
N SER A 307 15.26 -1.27 -15.68
CA SER A 307 15.67 -2.60 -15.22
C SER A 307 15.37 -3.66 -16.28
N ASN A 308 16.38 -4.48 -16.59
CA ASN A 308 16.28 -5.64 -17.46
C ASN A 308 16.63 -6.90 -16.67
N THR A 309 15.68 -7.84 -16.57
CA THR A 309 15.89 -9.12 -15.88
C THR A 309 15.72 -10.28 -16.86
N PHE A 310 16.72 -11.13 -16.96
CA PHE A 310 16.65 -12.39 -17.67
C PHE A 310 16.70 -13.54 -16.69
N SER A 311 15.83 -14.52 -16.85
CA SER A 311 15.80 -15.69 -15.98
C SER A 311 15.53 -16.97 -16.74
N VAL A 312 16.09 -18.06 -16.22
CA VAL A 312 15.84 -19.44 -16.64
C VAL A 312 15.33 -20.20 -15.45
N SER A 313 14.14 -20.78 -15.56
CA SER A 313 13.49 -21.53 -14.51
C SER A 313 13.24 -22.96 -14.93
N MET A 314 13.50 -23.90 -14.04
CA MET A 314 13.10 -25.29 -14.16
C MET A 314 11.84 -25.53 -13.34
N ALA A 315 10.80 -26.07 -13.97
CA ALA A 315 9.50 -26.27 -13.34
C ALA A 315 9.53 -27.41 -12.29
N GLU A 316 8.85 -27.19 -11.18
CA GLU A 316 8.73 -28.16 -10.06
C GLU A 316 8.06 -29.50 -10.48
N GLU A 317 7.11 -29.46 -11.43
CA GLU A 317 6.26 -30.60 -11.79
C GLU A 317 6.90 -31.57 -12.78
N PHE A 318 8.06 -31.21 -13.31
CA PHE A 318 8.74 -31.96 -14.37
C PHE A 318 9.21 -33.34 -13.93
N ASN A 319 9.70 -33.51 -12.71
CA ASN A 319 10.36 -34.74 -12.30
C ASN A 319 9.80 -35.27 -10.97
N LYS A 320 9.47 -36.56 -10.94
CA LYS A 320 9.03 -37.25 -9.72
C LYS A 320 10.10 -37.27 -8.61
N TRP A 321 11.38 -37.17 -8.99
CA TRP A 321 12.53 -37.19 -8.08
C TRP A 321 12.89 -35.80 -7.54
N MET A 322 12.82 -34.77 -8.38
CA MET A 322 13.10 -33.38 -8.02
C MET A 322 11.78 -32.63 -7.84
N LYS A 323 11.28 -32.62 -6.61
CA LYS A 323 10.03 -31.90 -6.26
C LYS A 323 10.31 -30.44 -5.88
N PHE A 324 11.17 -29.77 -6.63
CA PHE A 324 11.49 -28.36 -6.44
C PHE A 324 11.70 -27.67 -7.79
N GLY A 325 11.39 -26.38 -7.84
CA GLY A 325 11.73 -25.50 -8.94
C GLY A 325 13.05 -24.77 -8.65
N LEU A 326 13.85 -24.59 -9.68
CA LEU A 326 15.09 -23.82 -9.62
C LEU A 326 15.03 -22.70 -10.65
N THR A 327 15.33 -21.47 -10.24
CA THR A 327 15.45 -20.30 -11.13
C THR A 327 16.81 -19.67 -10.95
N ALA A 328 17.49 -19.40 -12.05
CA ALA A 328 18.68 -18.55 -12.08
C ALA A 328 18.38 -17.27 -12.86
N PHE A 329 18.94 -16.14 -12.45
CA PHE A 329 18.68 -14.87 -13.10
C PHE A 329 19.88 -13.93 -13.07
N ILE A 330 19.85 -12.99 -14.01
CA ILE A 330 20.69 -11.80 -14.05
C ILE A 330 19.79 -10.58 -14.25
N GLU A 331 20.09 -9.50 -13.54
CA GLU A 331 19.39 -8.22 -13.66
C GLU A 331 20.41 -7.10 -13.81
N ASN A 332 20.18 -6.23 -14.77
CA ASN A 332 20.89 -4.97 -14.91
C ASN A 332 19.91 -3.82 -14.71
N GLU A 333 20.28 -2.90 -13.83
CA GLU A 333 19.53 -1.70 -13.47
C GLU A 333 20.38 -0.47 -13.78
N ILE A 334 19.83 0.46 -14.55
CA ILE A 334 20.43 1.75 -14.87
C ILE A 334 19.54 2.84 -14.29
N GLN A 335 20.13 3.72 -13.49
CA GLN A 335 19.44 4.82 -12.82
C GLN A 335 20.05 6.15 -13.25
N LYS A 336 19.18 7.10 -13.60
CA LYS A 336 19.52 8.50 -13.82
C LYS A 336 18.84 9.35 -12.77
N TYR A 337 19.61 9.96 -11.91
CA TYR A 337 19.16 10.94 -10.92
C TYR A 337 19.22 12.33 -11.53
N THR A 338 18.18 13.13 -11.33
CA THR A 338 18.13 14.54 -11.73
C THR A 338 17.77 15.37 -10.49
N PHE A 339 18.55 16.38 -10.21
CA PHE A 339 18.40 17.24 -9.02
C PHE A 339 18.95 18.63 -9.30
N ASN A 340 18.51 19.62 -8.51
CA ASN A 340 19.07 20.97 -8.55
C ASN A 340 20.30 21.05 -7.64
N LYS A 341 21.39 21.61 -8.15
CA LYS A 341 22.57 21.96 -7.38
C LYS A 341 23.01 23.39 -7.76
N ASP A 342 23.07 24.28 -6.77
CA ASP A 342 23.45 25.69 -6.97
C ASP A 342 22.66 26.36 -8.11
N SER A 343 21.33 26.15 -8.12
CA SER A 343 20.37 26.64 -9.13
C SER A 343 20.53 26.01 -10.54
N LEU A 344 21.41 25.03 -10.71
CA LEU A 344 21.60 24.31 -11.97
C LEU A 344 21.02 22.90 -11.87
N VAL A 345 20.47 22.43 -13.00
CA VAL A 345 20.00 21.04 -13.11
C VAL A 345 21.20 20.12 -13.37
N ASN A 346 21.40 19.15 -12.47
CA ASN A 346 22.46 18.17 -12.56
C ASN A 346 21.89 16.77 -12.76
N ASN A 347 22.67 15.93 -13.45
CA ASN A 347 22.34 14.53 -13.68
C ASN A 347 23.48 13.65 -13.17
N MET A 348 23.11 12.55 -12.51
CA MET A 348 24.04 11.50 -12.10
C MET A 348 23.53 10.15 -12.58
N PHE A 349 24.43 9.34 -13.13
CA PHE A 349 24.12 8.00 -13.61
C PHE A 349 24.73 6.94 -12.70
N GLN A 350 23.94 5.93 -12.37
CA GLN A 350 24.40 4.74 -11.65
C GLN A 350 23.94 3.51 -12.40
N SER A 351 24.76 2.47 -12.36
CA SER A 351 24.39 1.15 -12.87
C SER A 351 24.67 0.10 -11.82
N THR A 352 23.83 -0.92 -11.75
CA THR A 352 23.99 -2.07 -10.86
C THR A 352 23.65 -3.34 -11.62
N THR A 353 24.51 -4.35 -11.53
CA THR A 353 24.22 -5.68 -12.06
C THR A 353 24.18 -6.70 -10.94
N LYS A 354 23.08 -7.45 -10.88
CA LYS A 354 22.79 -8.46 -9.86
C LYS A 354 22.69 -9.83 -10.52
N VAL A 355 23.12 -10.85 -9.78
CA VAL A 355 22.88 -12.26 -10.11
C VAL A 355 22.22 -12.94 -8.93
N GLY A 356 21.47 -13.99 -9.19
CA GLY A 356 20.88 -14.74 -8.09
C GLY A 356 20.15 -16.00 -8.54
N GLY A 357 19.60 -16.67 -7.54
CA GLY A 357 18.85 -17.90 -7.74
C GLY A 357 17.68 -18.04 -6.77
N ILE A 358 16.69 -18.81 -7.17
CA ILE A 358 15.54 -19.18 -6.35
C ILE A 358 15.41 -20.68 -6.35
N LEU A 359 15.33 -21.24 -5.15
CA LEU A 359 14.91 -22.61 -4.90
C LEU A 359 13.53 -22.61 -4.30
N SER A 360 12.55 -23.26 -4.94
CA SER A 360 11.17 -23.23 -4.47
C SER A 360 10.45 -24.56 -4.61
N LYS A 361 9.49 -24.76 -3.71
CA LYS A 361 8.47 -25.79 -3.79
C LYS A 361 7.14 -25.18 -3.41
N GLN A 362 6.36 -24.81 -4.41
CA GLN A 362 5.08 -24.12 -4.22
C GLN A 362 3.88 -25.06 -4.33
N HIS A 363 4.05 -26.22 -5.00
CA HIS A 363 3.02 -27.23 -5.16
C HIS A 363 3.14 -28.30 -4.07
N GLY A 364 2.12 -28.43 -3.24
CA GLY A 364 2.06 -29.43 -2.19
C GLY A 364 1.07 -29.05 -1.10
N GLN A 365 0.31 -30.04 -0.61
CA GLN A 365 -0.73 -29.77 0.41
C GLN A 365 -0.18 -29.64 1.84
N ARG A 366 1.09 -30.03 2.09
CA ARG A 366 1.60 -30.12 3.45
C ARG A 366 2.78 -29.21 3.74
N PHE A 367 3.64 -28.98 2.75
CA PHE A 367 4.89 -28.25 2.96
C PHE A 367 5.32 -27.50 1.70
N THR A 368 5.51 -26.18 1.82
CA THR A 368 5.98 -25.29 0.76
C THR A 368 7.18 -24.50 1.25
N TYR A 369 8.09 -24.15 0.34
CA TYR A 369 9.20 -23.26 0.65
C TYR A 369 9.65 -22.46 -0.57
N LYS A 370 10.24 -21.30 -0.35
CA LYS A 370 10.93 -20.48 -1.34
C LYS A 370 12.15 -19.87 -0.69
N VAL A 371 13.33 -20.07 -1.27
CA VAL A 371 14.58 -19.44 -0.85
C VAL A 371 15.14 -18.68 -2.03
N LEU A 372 15.39 -17.38 -1.85
CA LEU A 372 16.01 -16.47 -2.81
C LEU A 372 17.39 -16.08 -2.30
N GLY A 373 18.41 -16.22 -3.12
CA GLY A 373 19.73 -15.62 -2.91
C GLY A 373 20.07 -14.69 -4.06
N GLU A 374 20.52 -13.47 -3.76
CA GLU A 374 20.99 -12.52 -4.77
C GLU A 374 22.21 -11.74 -4.28
N LEU A 375 23.06 -11.34 -5.22
CA LEU A 375 24.27 -10.57 -5.01
C LEU A 375 24.40 -9.51 -6.11
N SER A 376 24.59 -8.27 -5.72
CA SER A 376 25.02 -7.19 -6.62
C SER A 376 26.52 -7.27 -6.79
N PHE A 377 27.01 -7.66 -7.96
CA PHE A 377 28.44 -7.90 -8.18
C PHE A 377 29.14 -6.79 -8.95
N LEU A 378 28.41 -5.92 -9.63
CA LEU A 378 28.94 -4.78 -10.37
C LEU A 378 28.13 -3.50 -10.13
N GLY A 379 28.82 -2.36 -10.17
CA GLY A 379 28.23 -1.03 -10.18
C GLY A 379 28.09 -0.43 -8.78
N TYR A 380 27.23 0.56 -8.63
CA TYR A 380 27.09 1.36 -7.41
C TYR A 380 26.78 0.52 -6.17
N LYS A 381 25.87 -0.44 -6.31
CA LYS A 381 25.45 -1.33 -5.22
C LYS A 381 26.29 -2.61 -5.12
N ALA A 382 27.51 -2.64 -5.72
CA ALA A 382 28.39 -3.82 -5.61
C ALA A 382 28.67 -4.15 -4.14
N GLY A 383 28.50 -5.43 -3.79
CA GLY A 383 28.59 -5.93 -2.41
C GLY A 383 27.26 -6.04 -1.67
N ASP A 384 26.16 -5.43 -2.17
CA ASP A 384 24.85 -5.64 -1.61
C ASP A 384 24.39 -7.08 -1.88
N PHE A 385 23.80 -7.70 -0.88
CA PHE A 385 23.27 -9.06 -0.99
C PHE A 385 21.93 -9.19 -0.26
N LYS A 386 21.16 -10.20 -0.67
CA LYS A 386 19.92 -10.60 -0.01
C LYS A 386 19.81 -12.12 -0.03
N LEU A 387 19.59 -12.70 1.15
CA LEU A 387 19.13 -14.08 1.31
C LEU A 387 17.77 -14.03 2.00
N GLU A 388 16.74 -14.55 1.35
CA GLU A 388 15.36 -14.55 1.86
C GLU A 388 14.78 -15.95 1.79
N GLY A 389 14.13 -16.39 2.85
CA GLY A 389 13.47 -17.68 2.95
C GLY A 389 12.05 -17.57 3.47
N ASN A 390 11.14 -18.32 2.85
CA ASN A 390 9.76 -18.48 3.28
C ASN A 390 9.45 -19.97 3.33
N VAL A 391 8.84 -20.43 4.42
CA VAL A 391 8.46 -21.82 4.64
C VAL A 391 7.02 -21.86 5.13
N GLY A 392 6.19 -22.72 4.55
CA GLY A 392 4.79 -22.91 4.94
C GLY A 392 4.44 -24.36 5.15
N GLY A 393 3.66 -24.64 6.18
CA GLY A 393 3.16 -25.98 6.47
C GLY A 393 1.69 -25.96 6.90
N PHE A 394 0.95 -26.99 6.42
CA PHE A 394 -0.44 -27.23 6.83
C PHE A 394 -0.53 -28.62 7.46
N PHE A 395 -1.14 -28.70 8.63
CA PHE A 395 -1.36 -29.96 9.31
C PHE A 395 -2.73 -29.97 10.02
N LYS A 396 -3.29 -31.17 10.15
CA LYS A 396 -4.54 -31.34 10.89
C LYS A 396 -4.23 -31.59 12.36
N LEU A 397 -4.85 -30.81 13.22
CA LEU A 397 -4.84 -31.05 14.65
C LEU A 397 -6.31 -31.16 15.12
N TRP A 398 -6.71 -32.35 15.57
CA TRP A 398 -8.11 -32.70 15.83
C TRP A 398 -9.02 -32.44 14.61
N LYS A 399 -9.99 -31.52 14.76
CA LYS A 399 -10.93 -31.15 13.68
C LYS A 399 -10.49 -29.94 12.88
N ASP A 400 -9.45 -29.23 13.32
CA ASP A 400 -8.98 -27.98 12.71
C ASP A 400 -7.80 -28.22 11.76
N THR A 401 -7.70 -27.40 10.74
CA THR A 401 -6.49 -27.28 9.93
C THR A 401 -5.67 -26.12 10.44
N ILE A 402 -4.44 -26.39 10.83
CA ILE A 402 -3.48 -25.39 11.29
C ILE A 402 -2.55 -25.04 10.14
N SER A 403 -2.30 -23.76 9.95
CA SER A 403 -1.26 -23.24 9.09
C SER A 403 -0.14 -22.65 9.95
N LEU A 404 1.09 -23.06 9.67
CA LEU A 404 2.30 -22.47 10.23
C LEU A 404 3.16 -21.99 9.09
N THR A 405 3.47 -20.69 9.08
CA THR A 405 4.43 -20.11 8.13
C THR A 405 5.56 -19.43 8.87
N ALA A 406 6.76 -19.52 8.31
CA ALA A 406 7.92 -18.80 8.79
C ALA A 406 8.59 -18.10 7.62
N ASN A 407 9.07 -16.89 7.86
CA ASN A 407 9.81 -16.10 6.89
C ASN A 407 11.01 -15.44 7.55
N GLY A 408 12.07 -15.27 6.79
CA GLY A 408 13.25 -14.58 7.27
C GLY A 408 14.10 -14.09 6.14
N PHE A 409 14.92 -13.08 6.44
CA PHE A 409 15.92 -12.60 5.51
C PHE A 409 17.16 -12.07 6.23
N VAL A 410 18.26 -12.11 5.51
CA VAL A 410 19.48 -11.36 5.82
C VAL A 410 19.84 -10.57 4.58
N ARG A 411 20.07 -9.28 4.72
CA ARG A 411 20.44 -8.42 3.60
C ARG A 411 21.36 -7.28 4.02
N SER A 412 22.12 -6.82 3.04
CA SER A 412 22.89 -5.59 3.08
C SER A 412 22.42 -4.69 1.96
N ASP A 413 22.04 -3.46 2.28
CA ASP A 413 21.52 -2.48 1.34
C ASP A 413 22.35 -1.20 1.39
N LYS A 414 22.98 -0.82 0.30
CA LYS A 414 23.63 0.48 0.17
C LYS A 414 22.61 1.60 0.17
N PRO A 415 22.82 2.70 0.92
CA PRO A 415 21.89 3.82 0.98
C PRO A 415 21.62 4.43 -0.41
N SER A 416 20.40 4.90 -0.64
CA SER A 416 20.04 5.57 -1.89
C SER A 416 20.82 6.87 -2.06
N TYR A 417 20.97 7.32 -3.32
CA TYR A 417 21.69 8.55 -3.65
C TYR A 417 21.15 9.77 -2.88
N PHE A 418 19.81 9.91 -2.79
CA PHE A 418 19.20 11.07 -2.11
C PHE A 418 19.33 11.05 -0.58
N LEU A 419 19.73 9.95 0.04
CA LEU A 419 20.16 9.94 1.45
C LEU A 419 21.61 10.39 1.62
N GLN A 420 22.44 10.16 0.60
CA GLN A 420 23.84 10.60 0.58
C GLN A 420 23.98 12.08 0.21
N GLN A 421 23.26 12.51 -0.85
CA GLN A 421 23.35 13.89 -1.33
C GLN A 421 21.98 14.44 -1.69
N TYR A 422 21.70 15.64 -1.19
CA TYR A 422 20.49 16.39 -1.51
C TYR A 422 20.72 17.89 -1.38
N GLN A 423 20.16 18.66 -2.30
CA GLN A 423 20.15 20.11 -2.24
C GLN A 423 18.79 20.64 -2.65
N SER A 424 18.23 21.46 -1.79
CA SER A 424 17.01 22.21 -2.00
C SER A 424 17.14 23.61 -1.40
N ASN A 425 16.12 24.45 -1.48
CA ASN A 425 16.17 25.78 -0.89
C ASN A 425 16.21 25.75 0.64
N HIS A 426 15.58 24.76 1.28
CA HIS A 426 15.51 24.68 2.74
C HIS A 426 16.40 23.59 3.36
N PHE A 427 16.81 22.59 2.59
CA PHE A 427 17.57 21.44 3.10
C PHE A 427 18.76 21.12 2.19
N ARG A 428 19.92 20.93 2.83
CA ARG A 428 21.15 20.49 2.16
C ARG A 428 21.86 19.47 3.03
N TRP A 429 22.28 18.36 2.44
CA TRP A 429 23.15 17.40 3.10
C TRP A 429 24.07 16.70 2.12
N GLU A 430 25.24 16.31 2.63
CA GLU A 430 26.24 15.51 1.96
C GLU A 430 26.78 14.51 2.99
N ASN A 431 26.43 13.25 2.85
CA ASN A 431 26.70 12.18 3.79
C ASN A 431 27.51 11.06 3.12
N ASP A 432 28.23 10.29 3.93
CA ASP A 432 28.89 9.06 3.52
C ASP A 432 28.38 7.91 4.42
N PHE A 433 27.12 7.55 4.25
CA PHE A 433 26.48 6.51 5.04
C PHE A 433 26.95 5.13 4.60
N ALA A 434 27.27 4.28 5.57
CA ALA A 434 27.56 2.88 5.37
C ALA A 434 26.31 2.07 4.98
N SER A 435 26.51 0.88 4.41
CA SER A 435 25.43 -0.06 4.09
C SER A 435 24.64 -0.45 5.34
N VAL A 436 23.33 -0.55 5.19
CA VAL A 436 22.40 -0.96 6.26
C VAL A 436 22.27 -2.48 6.26
N TYR A 437 22.61 -3.12 7.36
CA TYR A 437 22.43 -4.56 7.54
C TYR A 437 21.13 -4.86 8.27
N ARG A 438 20.34 -5.79 7.72
CA ARG A 438 19.06 -6.19 8.31
C ARG A 438 18.94 -7.69 8.36
N THR A 439 18.54 -8.20 9.53
CA THR A 439 18.21 -9.62 9.75
C THR A 439 16.82 -9.71 10.34
N HIS A 440 15.92 -10.39 9.65
CA HIS A 440 14.53 -10.57 10.05
C HIS A 440 14.19 -12.04 10.22
N LEU A 441 13.39 -12.33 11.23
CA LEU A 441 12.73 -13.62 11.42
C LEU A 441 11.28 -13.37 11.84
N GLY A 442 10.34 -13.96 11.12
CA GLY A 442 8.92 -13.89 11.43
C GLY A 442 8.24 -15.25 11.31
N GLY A 443 7.13 -15.40 12.01
CA GLY A 443 6.32 -16.61 11.95
C GLY A 443 4.85 -16.31 12.16
N THR A 444 3.98 -17.01 11.44
CA THR A 444 2.52 -16.90 11.60
C THR A 444 1.95 -18.27 11.92
N PHE A 445 1.27 -18.35 13.03
CA PHE A 445 0.43 -19.48 13.41
C PHE A 445 -1.03 -19.11 13.18
N SER A 446 -1.77 -19.89 12.39
CA SER A 446 -3.18 -19.61 12.14
C SER A 446 -4.07 -20.84 12.15
N ILE A 447 -5.31 -20.63 12.60
CA ILE A 447 -6.41 -21.61 12.60
C ILE A 447 -7.57 -20.97 11.82
N PRO A 448 -7.59 -21.10 10.48
CA PRO A 448 -8.58 -20.43 9.63
C PRO A 448 -10.04 -20.73 10.02
N THR A 449 -10.33 -21.97 10.46
CA THR A 449 -11.66 -22.41 10.89
C THR A 449 -12.17 -21.67 12.15
N ARG A 450 -11.26 -21.04 12.90
CA ARG A 450 -11.56 -20.26 14.10
C ARG A 450 -11.29 -18.77 13.94
N SER A 451 -10.99 -18.31 12.72
CA SER A 451 -10.58 -16.92 12.44
C SER A 451 -9.47 -16.43 13.37
N PHE A 452 -8.53 -17.32 13.70
CA PHE A 452 -7.40 -17.03 14.59
C PHE A 452 -6.09 -16.93 13.78
N SER A 453 -5.31 -15.88 14.06
CA SER A 453 -3.96 -15.72 13.51
C SER A 453 -3.07 -14.96 14.50
N LEU A 454 -1.92 -15.52 14.79
CA LEU A 454 -0.84 -14.88 15.58
C LEU A 454 0.41 -14.81 14.73
N ASN A 455 0.85 -13.59 14.43
CA ASN A 455 2.14 -13.32 13.79
C ASN A 455 3.11 -12.77 14.83
N VAL A 456 4.31 -13.32 14.88
CA VAL A 456 5.41 -12.80 15.72
C VAL A 456 6.62 -12.57 14.82
N SER A 457 7.22 -11.39 14.95
CA SER A 457 8.36 -10.97 14.12
C SER A 457 9.41 -10.24 14.94
N VAL A 458 10.67 -10.50 14.62
CA VAL A 458 11.84 -9.81 15.17
C VAL A 458 12.73 -9.36 14.02
N GLU A 459 13.27 -8.16 14.11
CA GLU A 459 14.25 -7.65 13.16
C GLU A 459 15.39 -6.94 13.89
N ASN A 460 16.62 -7.24 13.47
CA ASN A 460 17.82 -6.51 13.87
C ASN A 460 18.30 -5.65 12.70
N ILE A 461 18.60 -4.38 12.99
CA ILE A 461 19.04 -3.40 12.01
C ILE A 461 20.32 -2.74 12.52
N THR A 462 21.40 -2.86 11.77
CA THR A 462 22.66 -2.17 12.03
C THR A 462 22.85 -1.06 11.00
N GLN A 463 23.40 0.08 11.41
CA GLN A 463 23.57 1.27 10.56
C GLN A 463 22.23 1.84 10.06
N TYR A 464 21.21 1.89 10.94
CA TYR A 464 19.89 2.38 10.58
C TYR A 464 19.92 3.86 10.22
N ILE A 465 19.30 4.22 9.08
CA ILE A 465 19.17 5.61 8.64
C ILE A 465 17.77 6.11 8.96
N TYR A 466 17.68 7.28 9.57
CA TYR A 466 16.45 7.95 9.97
C TYR A 466 16.57 9.46 9.76
N PHE A 467 15.49 10.18 9.83
CA PHE A 467 15.50 11.64 9.86
C PHE A 467 15.42 12.10 11.33
N ASP A 468 16.40 12.88 11.74
CA ASP A 468 16.55 13.36 13.11
C ASP A 468 15.58 14.52 13.45
N THR A 469 15.78 15.17 14.59
CA THR A 469 14.94 16.29 15.05
C THR A 469 15.04 17.56 14.19
N ASP A 470 16.08 17.68 13.39
CA ASP A 470 16.30 18.78 12.44
C ASP A 470 15.79 18.44 11.03
N ALA A 471 15.10 17.30 10.89
CA ALA A 471 14.64 16.73 9.63
C ALA A 471 15.78 16.47 8.62
N LEU A 472 16.99 16.19 9.12
CA LEU A 472 18.14 15.78 8.34
C LEU A 472 18.35 14.26 8.45
N PRO A 473 18.84 13.59 7.39
CA PRO A 473 19.16 12.19 7.47
C PRO A 473 20.38 11.96 8.37
N ALA A 474 20.25 11.04 9.31
CA ALA A 474 21.29 10.62 10.23
C ALA A 474 21.41 9.09 10.23
N GLN A 475 22.59 8.55 10.49
CA GLN A 475 22.83 7.13 10.59
C GLN A 475 23.21 6.74 12.02
N PHE A 476 22.46 5.79 12.59
CA PHE A 476 22.77 5.22 13.90
C PHE A 476 23.73 4.05 13.75
N SER A 477 24.95 4.19 14.28
CA SER A 477 26.01 3.18 14.16
C SER A 477 25.78 1.92 15.00
N GLY A 478 24.83 1.95 15.94
CA GLY A 478 24.48 0.81 16.78
C GLY A 478 23.55 -0.19 16.12
N ASN A 479 23.04 -1.13 16.91
CA ASN A 479 22.06 -2.12 16.51
C ASN A 479 20.68 -1.78 17.11
N ILE A 480 19.66 -1.75 16.28
CA ILE A 480 18.26 -1.59 16.69
C ILE A 480 17.57 -2.94 16.55
N GLN A 481 16.95 -3.40 17.62
CA GLN A 481 16.06 -4.55 17.59
C GLN A 481 14.61 -4.09 17.62
N VAL A 482 13.80 -4.61 16.69
CA VAL A 482 12.35 -4.42 16.65
C VAL A 482 11.67 -5.75 16.88
N PHE A 483 10.74 -5.79 17.82
CA PHE A 483 9.87 -6.93 18.07
C PHE A 483 8.42 -6.51 17.77
N ALA A 484 7.62 -7.39 17.17
CA ALA A 484 6.18 -7.23 17.11
C ALA A 484 5.44 -8.58 17.20
N ALA A 485 4.30 -8.53 17.89
CA ALA A 485 3.32 -9.61 17.92
C ALA A 485 1.96 -9.06 17.48
N ASN A 486 1.39 -9.63 16.44
CA ASN A 486 0.08 -9.24 15.88
C ASN A 486 -0.90 -10.40 16.06
N LEU A 487 -1.92 -10.19 16.88
CA LEU A 487 -3.01 -11.13 17.15
C LEU A 487 -4.28 -10.69 16.43
N LYS A 488 -4.82 -11.56 15.58
CA LYS A 488 -6.14 -11.40 14.96
C LYS A 488 -7.05 -12.53 15.46
N GLN A 489 -8.22 -12.16 15.97
CA GLN A 489 -9.22 -13.12 16.42
C GLN A 489 -10.63 -12.56 16.22
N ASP A 490 -11.46 -13.31 15.49
CA ASP A 490 -12.84 -12.94 15.29
C ASP A 490 -13.74 -13.88 16.08
N PHE A 491 -14.79 -13.30 16.68
CA PHE A 491 -15.82 -14.01 17.42
C PHE A 491 -17.18 -13.81 16.74
N HIS A 492 -17.94 -14.90 16.61
CA HIS A 492 -19.27 -14.87 16.02
C HIS A 492 -20.28 -15.48 16.98
N VAL A 493 -21.33 -14.74 17.31
CA VAL A 493 -22.45 -15.20 18.18
C VAL A 493 -23.77 -14.84 17.51
N GLY A 494 -24.39 -15.82 16.86
CA GLY A 494 -25.61 -15.60 16.08
C GLY A 494 -25.35 -14.64 14.92
N LYS A 495 -26.00 -13.48 14.93
CA LYS A 495 -25.86 -12.42 13.92
C LYS A 495 -24.85 -11.34 14.31
N PHE A 496 -24.24 -11.44 15.47
CA PHE A 496 -23.22 -10.50 15.94
C PHE A 496 -21.82 -11.07 15.69
N ALA A 497 -20.92 -10.19 15.29
CA ALA A 497 -19.52 -10.50 15.14
C ALA A 497 -18.65 -9.41 15.77
N LEU A 498 -17.51 -9.83 16.32
CA LEU A 498 -16.48 -8.95 16.85
C LEU A 498 -15.14 -9.34 16.22
N GLU A 499 -14.65 -8.52 15.30
CA GLU A 499 -13.33 -8.66 14.72
C GLU A 499 -12.31 -7.90 15.57
N ASN A 500 -11.18 -8.53 15.86
CA ASN A 500 -10.14 -7.95 16.69
C ASN A 500 -8.79 -8.06 16.01
N ASN A 501 -8.03 -6.96 16.03
CA ASN A 501 -6.65 -6.92 15.62
C ASN A 501 -5.85 -6.14 16.66
N VAL A 502 -4.96 -6.82 17.36
CA VAL A 502 -4.14 -6.28 18.46
C VAL A 502 -2.68 -6.44 18.09
N VAL A 503 -1.94 -5.35 18.07
CA VAL A 503 -0.51 -5.35 17.81
C VAL A 503 0.24 -4.82 19.03
N TYR A 504 1.18 -5.61 19.51
CA TYR A 504 2.20 -5.20 20.47
C TYR A 504 3.54 -5.10 19.75
N GLN A 505 4.26 -4.00 19.90
CA GLN A 505 5.57 -3.82 19.28
C GLN A 505 6.52 -3.02 20.18
N LEU A 506 7.81 -3.27 20.03
CA LEU A 506 8.87 -2.61 20.77
C LEU A 506 10.05 -2.29 19.87
N SER A 507 10.67 -1.16 20.12
CA SER A 507 11.98 -0.79 19.58
C SER A 507 12.99 -0.69 20.71
N SER A 508 14.19 -1.28 20.57
CA SER A 508 15.25 -1.14 21.56
C SER A 508 15.79 0.29 21.69
N HIS A 509 15.53 1.14 20.69
CA HIS A 509 15.95 2.54 20.66
C HIS A 509 14.78 3.46 20.24
N PRO A 510 13.82 3.71 21.15
CA PRO A 510 12.61 4.50 20.81
C PRO A 510 12.90 5.96 20.46
N GLY A 511 14.06 6.51 20.80
CA GLY A 511 14.50 7.84 20.36
C GLY A 511 14.94 7.89 18.89
N ILE A 512 15.35 6.74 18.32
CA ILE A 512 15.79 6.61 16.93
C ILE A 512 14.65 6.07 16.06
N LEU A 513 13.97 5.04 16.54
CA LEU A 513 12.83 4.41 15.87
C LEU A 513 11.64 4.38 16.84
N PRO A 514 10.88 5.50 16.94
CA PRO A 514 9.73 5.59 17.83
C PRO A 514 8.55 4.79 17.28
N LEU A 515 7.93 3.97 18.15
CA LEU A 515 6.78 3.13 17.85
C LEU A 515 5.80 3.18 19.03
N PRO A 516 4.47 3.12 18.82
CA PRO A 516 3.52 2.89 19.90
C PRO A 516 3.60 1.44 20.37
N ASP A 517 3.59 1.20 21.69
CA ASP A 517 3.70 -0.16 22.25
C ASP A 517 2.49 -1.03 21.88
N PHE A 518 1.28 -0.47 22.00
CA PHE A 518 0.02 -1.15 21.63
C PHE A 518 -0.74 -0.38 20.57
N THR A 519 -1.31 -1.14 19.65
CA THR A 519 -2.25 -0.66 18.64
C THR A 519 -3.41 -1.63 18.56
N LEU A 520 -4.63 -1.09 18.61
CA LEU A 520 -5.85 -1.87 18.67
C LEU A 520 -6.80 -1.46 17.54
N TYR A 521 -7.40 -2.44 16.90
CA TYR A 521 -8.55 -2.30 16.03
C TYR A 521 -9.62 -3.30 16.45
N HIS A 522 -10.82 -2.82 16.74
CA HIS A 522 -11.98 -3.63 17.06
C HIS A 522 -13.14 -3.21 16.17
N ASN A 523 -13.89 -4.18 15.67
CA ASN A 523 -15.05 -3.95 14.84
C ASN A 523 -16.20 -4.85 15.31
N LEU A 524 -17.16 -4.25 16.02
CA LEU A 524 -18.37 -4.92 16.49
C LEU A 524 -19.49 -4.62 15.52
N TYR A 525 -20.12 -5.65 14.98
CA TYR A 525 -21.23 -5.47 14.06
C TYR A 525 -22.31 -6.55 14.17
N TYR A 526 -23.51 -6.14 13.76
CA TYR A 526 -24.64 -7.00 13.46
C TYR A 526 -24.70 -7.24 11.96
N ASN A 527 -24.88 -8.49 11.51
CA ASN A 527 -24.98 -8.87 10.11
C ASN A 527 -26.22 -9.75 9.90
N ASP A 528 -27.04 -9.39 8.90
CA ASP A 528 -28.26 -10.12 8.58
C ASP A 528 -28.60 -10.05 7.09
N LEU A 529 -29.40 -11.01 6.63
CA LEU A 529 -29.94 -11.06 5.28
C LEU A 529 -31.42 -10.72 5.30
N TRP A 530 -31.78 -9.47 4.98
CA TRP A 530 -33.15 -8.99 4.95
C TRP A 530 -33.82 -9.32 3.60
N PHE A 531 -35.07 -9.69 3.67
CA PHE A 531 -35.90 -10.05 2.50
C PHE A 531 -35.24 -11.14 1.62
N LYS A 532 -34.29 -11.94 2.14
CA LYS A 532 -33.50 -12.96 1.44
C LYS A 532 -32.60 -12.43 0.29
N VAL A 533 -32.44 -11.12 0.16
CA VAL A 533 -31.68 -10.49 -0.96
C VAL A 533 -30.74 -9.38 -0.52
N LEU A 534 -31.02 -8.68 0.59
CA LEU A 534 -30.28 -7.52 1.06
C LEU A 534 -29.43 -7.93 2.29
N THR A 535 -28.14 -8.03 2.11
CA THR A 535 -27.21 -8.17 3.24
C THR A 535 -27.02 -6.81 3.89
N ILE A 536 -27.24 -6.75 5.21
CA ILE A 536 -27.05 -5.54 6.02
C ILE A 536 -26.00 -5.83 7.06
N GLN A 537 -25.04 -4.92 7.22
CA GLN A 537 -24.07 -4.90 8.29
C GLN A 537 -24.15 -3.54 8.99
N LEU A 538 -24.52 -3.54 10.26
CA LEU A 538 -24.56 -2.34 11.12
C LEU A 538 -23.49 -2.50 12.19
N GLY A 539 -22.57 -1.55 12.33
CA GLY A 539 -21.47 -1.71 13.27
C GLY A 539 -20.83 -0.43 13.74
N VAL A 540 -19.90 -0.63 14.68
CA VAL A 540 -19.01 0.39 15.22
C VAL A 540 -17.60 -0.16 15.19
N ASN A 541 -16.65 0.59 14.68
CA ASN A 541 -15.24 0.25 14.77
C ASN A 541 -14.48 1.25 15.64
N LEU A 542 -13.45 0.74 16.31
CA LEU A 542 -12.56 1.47 17.20
C LEU A 542 -11.13 1.33 16.71
N ARG A 543 -10.40 2.45 16.64
CA ARG A 543 -8.95 2.50 16.47
C ARG A 543 -8.31 3.21 17.64
N TYR A 544 -7.27 2.60 18.18
CA TYR A 544 -6.53 3.14 19.32
C TYR A 544 -5.06 2.76 19.25
N HIS A 545 -4.20 3.64 19.72
CA HIS A 545 -2.80 3.33 19.98
C HIS A 545 -2.30 4.08 21.23
N THR A 546 -1.32 3.49 21.91
CA THR A 546 -0.64 4.11 23.06
C THR A 546 0.15 5.35 22.65
N ALA A 547 0.29 6.30 23.57
CA ALA A 547 1.00 7.53 23.32
C ALA A 547 2.53 7.30 23.17
N TYR A 548 3.11 7.89 22.15
CA TYR A 548 4.53 7.85 21.87
C TYR A 548 4.97 9.15 21.18
N TYR A 549 6.27 9.40 21.08
CA TYR A 549 6.80 10.51 20.30
C TYR A 549 6.71 10.22 18.81
N ALA A 550 5.51 10.42 18.25
CA ALA A 550 5.26 10.14 16.84
C ALA A 550 6.15 11.03 15.95
N PRO A 551 6.76 10.48 14.88
CA PRO A 551 7.38 11.29 13.85
C PRO A 551 6.37 12.28 13.26
N THR A 552 6.84 13.49 12.93
CA THR A 552 6.06 14.47 12.19
C THR A 552 6.54 14.59 10.75
N TYR A 553 5.84 15.34 9.91
CA TYR A 553 6.10 15.42 8.47
C TYR A 553 6.76 16.74 8.08
N MET A 554 7.79 16.70 7.23
CA MET A 554 8.50 17.84 6.68
C MET A 554 8.15 18.02 5.20
N PRO A 555 7.31 19.01 4.84
CA PRO A 555 6.82 19.19 3.46
C PRO A 555 7.93 19.37 2.41
N ALA A 556 8.94 20.20 2.68
CA ALA A 556 10.01 20.46 1.71
C ALA A 556 10.79 19.19 1.32
N THR A 557 11.06 18.30 2.28
CA THR A 557 11.75 17.04 2.02
C THR A 557 10.80 15.89 1.68
N GLY A 558 9.51 15.99 2.05
CA GLY A 558 8.55 14.91 1.90
C GLY A 558 8.85 13.71 2.81
N GLN A 559 9.53 13.91 3.95
CA GLN A 559 9.95 12.87 4.86
C GLN A 559 9.30 13.01 6.24
N PHE A 560 9.08 11.86 6.88
CA PHE A 560 8.73 11.82 8.30
C PHE A 560 10.01 11.86 9.12
N TYR A 561 10.07 12.76 10.12
CA TYR A 561 11.25 12.98 10.94
C TYR A 561 10.91 12.90 12.44
N ASN A 562 11.91 12.55 13.24
CA ASN A 562 11.74 12.37 14.68
C ASN A 562 11.57 13.71 15.41
N GLN A 563 10.82 13.66 16.51
CA GLN A 563 10.68 14.79 17.45
C GLN A 563 10.55 14.23 18.88
N THR A 564 10.84 15.06 19.87
CA THR A 564 10.87 14.68 21.29
C THR A 564 9.99 15.56 22.19
N THR A 565 9.19 16.44 21.58
CA THR A 565 8.41 17.46 22.31
C THR A 565 6.99 17.02 22.62
N THR A 566 6.34 16.31 21.67
CA THR A 566 4.89 16.04 21.77
C THR A 566 4.61 14.54 21.60
N LYS A 567 3.94 13.95 22.58
CA LYS A 567 3.41 12.57 22.46
C LYS A 567 2.03 12.59 21.82
N ILE A 568 1.80 11.68 20.89
CA ILE A 568 0.53 11.48 20.18
C ILE A 568 0.01 10.08 20.48
N GLY A 569 -1.29 9.96 20.77
CA GLY A 569 -1.97 8.70 21.06
C GLY A 569 -2.87 8.81 22.28
N ASN A 570 -3.28 7.66 22.85
CA ASN A 570 -4.24 7.54 23.94
C ASN A 570 -5.62 8.17 23.62
N TYR A 571 -5.93 8.32 22.33
CA TYR A 571 -7.24 8.77 21.88
C TYR A 571 -7.91 7.67 21.08
N PRO A 572 -9.10 7.19 21.50
CA PRO A 572 -9.88 6.22 20.75
C PRO A 572 -10.65 6.94 19.63
N ALA A 573 -10.43 6.59 18.36
CA ALA A 573 -11.23 7.05 17.25
C ALA A 573 -12.33 6.02 16.96
N LEU A 574 -13.60 6.43 17.06
CA LEU A 574 -14.78 5.58 16.85
C LEU A 574 -15.48 5.99 15.56
N ASN A 575 -15.83 5.02 14.74
CA ASN A 575 -16.70 5.21 13.59
C ASN A 575 -17.96 4.34 13.75
N ALA A 576 -19.12 4.87 13.40
CA ALA A 576 -20.36 4.12 13.31
C ALA A 576 -20.77 4.00 11.84
N TYR A 577 -21.19 2.82 11.41
CA TYR A 577 -21.46 2.59 10.00
C TYR A 577 -22.61 1.62 9.73
N ILE A 578 -23.15 1.72 8.53
CA ILE A 578 -24.06 0.74 7.97
C ILE A 578 -23.65 0.42 6.53
N ASN A 579 -23.47 -0.84 6.22
CA ASN A 579 -23.22 -1.36 4.88
C ASN A 579 -24.45 -2.11 4.37
N PHE A 580 -24.68 -1.96 3.07
CA PHE A 580 -25.69 -2.70 2.34
C PHE A 580 -25.06 -3.38 1.13
N HIS A 581 -25.42 -4.63 0.90
CA HIS A 581 -25.06 -5.35 -0.30
C HIS A 581 -26.32 -5.93 -0.95
N LEU A 582 -26.62 -5.44 -2.13
CA LEU A 582 -27.76 -5.89 -2.93
C LEU A 582 -27.25 -6.38 -4.29
N LYS A 583 -27.23 -7.70 -4.48
CA LYS A 583 -26.79 -8.34 -5.74
C LYS A 583 -25.39 -7.91 -6.19
N ARG A 584 -25.29 -6.91 -7.08
CA ARG A 584 -24.06 -6.42 -7.71
C ARG A 584 -23.58 -5.09 -7.13
N THR A 585 -24.36 -4.53 -6.19
CA THR A 585 -24.12 -3.19 -5.65
C THR A 585 -23.88 -3.27 -4.16
N ARG A 586 -22.87 -2.57 -3.71
CA ARG A 586 -22.54 -2.34 -2.31
C ARG A 586 -22.65 -0.85 -2.03
N PHE A 587 -23.20 -0.47 -0.89
CA PHE A 587 -23.15 0.90 -0.40
C PHE A 587 -22.90 0.94 1.09
N PHE A 588 -22.33 2.06 1.53
CA PHE A 588 -22.18 2.34 2.94
C PHE A 588 -22.57 3.78 3.29
N VAL A 589 -22.95 3.94 4.53
CA VAL A 589 -23.02 5.23 5.23
C VAL A 589 -22.15 5.07 6.48
N GLU A 590 -21.20 5.96 6.68
CA GLU A 590 -20.31 5.97 7.84
C GLU A 590 -20.37 7.34 8.50
N TYR A 591 -20.56 7.34 9.81
CA TYR A 591 -20.29 8.50 10.63
C TYR A 591 -18.86 8.33 11.16
N TYR A 592 -17.91 8.95 10.45
CA TYR A 592 -16.50 8.93 10.80
C TYR A 592 -16.24 9.77 12.04
N HIS A 593 -15.39 9.28 12.95
CA HIS A 593 -14.95 9.96 14.17
C HIS A 593 -16.13 10.44 15.05
N VAL A 594 -17.16 9.59 15.19
CA VAL A 594 -18.43 9.92 15.89
C VAL A 594 -18.25 10.38 17.34
N ASN A 595 -17.22 9.89 18.04
CA ASN A 595 -16.95 10.28 19.42
C ASN A 595 -16.45 11.73 19.56
N ASN A 596 -16.01 12.39 18.50
CA ASN A 596 -15.67 13.81 18.52
C ASN A 596 -16.88 14.71 18.86
N LEU A 597 -18.12 14.21 18.68
CA LEU A 597 -19.35 14.92 19.07
C LEU A 597 -19.53 15.08 20.59
N PHE A 598 -18.96 14.18 21.39
CA PHE A 598 -19.17 14.13 22.84
C PHE A 598 -17.89 13.94 23.65
N MET A 599 -16.76 13.80 23.00
CA MET A 599 -15.46 13.60 23.63
C MET A 599 -14.44 14.59 23.07
N ASN A 600 -14.09 15.59 23.87
CA ASN A 600 -12.97 16.46 23.56
C ASN A 600 -11.65 15.70 23.77
N GLY A 601 -10.65 15.96 22.94
CA GLY A 601 -9.35 15.32 23.09
C GLY A 601 -8.35 15.71 21.99
N ALA A 602 -7.13 15.22 22.16
CA ALA A 602 -6.04 15.44 21.22
C ALA A 602 -6.10 14.41 20.09
N TYR A 603 -7.02 14.59 19.15
CA TYR A 603 -7.20 13.67 18.02
C TYR A 603 -6.22 13.94 16.88
N PHE A 604 -4.92 13.83 17.17
CA PHE A 604 -3.86 14.04 16.21
C PHE A 604 -3.38 12.72 15.59
N SER A 605 -3.22 12.74 14.27
CA SER A 605 -2.53 11.68 13.55
C SER A 605 -1.03 11.66 13.85
N MET A 606 -0.42 12.85 13.89
CA MET A 606 0.96 13.15 14.26
C MET A 606 1.04 14.59 14.78
N PRO A 607 2.15 15.05 15.38
CA PRO A 607 2.24 16.41 15.92
C PRO A 607 1.77 17.48 14.93
N ASN A 608 0.85 18.33 15.36
CA ASN A 608 0.24 19.44 14.61
C ASN A 608 -0.67 19.05 13.44
N TYR A 609 -0.92 17.77 13.20
CA TYR A 609 -1.81 17.29 12.15
C TYR A 609 -2.98 16.50 12.76
N PRO A 610 -4.12 17.17 13.01
CA PRO A 610 -5.32 16.50 13.50
C PRO A 610 -5.93 15.61 12.41
N ILE A 611 -6.64 14.54 12.82
CA ILE A 611 -7.51 13.80 11.91
C ILE A 611 -8.79 14.60 11.64
N ASP A 612 -9.58 14.19 10.66
CA ASP A 612 -10.86 14.82 10.36
C ASP A 612 -11.78 14.83 11.60
N PRO A 613 -12.56 15.91 11.80
CA PRO A 613 -13.60 15.95 12.82
C PRO A 613 -14.71 14.93 12.50
N ALA A 614 -15.79 14.96 13.28
CA ALA A 614 -16.96 14.12 13.02
C ALA A 614 -17.63 14.49 11.69
N ILE A 615 -17.54 13.61 10.69
CA ILE A 615 -18.06 13.81 9.33
C ILE A 615 -18.83 12.57 8.85
N VAL A 616 -19.75 12.78 7.91
CA VAL A 616 -20.50 11.69 7.25
C VAL A 616 -19.80 11.32 5.95
N LYS A 617 -19.56 10.03 5.75
CA LYS A 617 -19.02 9.44 4.51
C LYS A 617 -20.04 8.50 3.89
N LEU A 618 -20.11 8.50 2.57
CA LEU A 618 -20.99 7.69 1.77
C LEU A 618 -20.19 7.00 0.67
N GLY A 619 -20.59 5.80 0.29
CA GLY A 619 -19.96 5.15 -0.85
C GLY A 619 -20.86 4.15 -1.55
N VAL A 620 -20.63 3.97 -2.84
CA VAL A 620 -21.29 2.98 -3.68
C VAL A 620 -20.26 2.28 -4.56
N SER A 621 -20.38 0.96 -4.67
CA SER A 621 -19.64 0.13 -5.61
C SER A 621 -20.60 -0.66 -6.46
N TRP A 622 -20.45 -0.57 -7.76
CA TRP A 622 -21.32 -1.24 -8.70
C TRP A 622 -20.51 -2.07 -9.70
N ASN A 623 -20.77 -3.37 -9.71
CA ASN A 623 -20.20 -4.31 -10.67
C ASN A 623 -21.13 -4.50 -11.87
N PHE A 624 -20.64 -4.16 -13.06
CA PHE A 624 -21.32 -4.40 -14.33
C PHE A 624 -20.68 -5.61 -15.01
N TYR A 625 -21.49 -6.60 -15.34
CA TYR A 625 -21.12 -7.74 -16.18
C TYR A 625 -22.40 -8.39 -16.71
N ASP A 626 -22.32 -8.94 -17.91
CA ASP A 626 -23.42 -9.67 -18.56
C ASP A 626 -23.43 -11.15 -18.21
#